data_3ca5a713a991f6ec9ee4344144319c7f
#
_entry.id   3ca5a713a991f6ec9ee4344144319c7f
#
_cell.length_a   1.000
_cell.length_b   1.000
_cell.length_c   1.000
_cell.angle_alpha   90.00
_cell.angle_beta   90.00
_cell.angle_gamma   90.00
#
_symmetry.space_group_name_H-M   'P 1'
#
loop_
_entity.id
_entity.type
_entity.pdbx_description
1 polymer ?
#
loop_
_entity_poly.entity_id
_entity_poly.type
_entity_poly.pdbx_seq_one_letter_code
_entity_poly.pdbx_strand_id
1 'polypeptide(L)'
;MKTIAILSQKGGAGKTTLAVHIATAAHLAGYAAAILDMDQQGTAEAWSGWREKTTDQADPAVFPAKVPTLNTVLARLSKAGAALAVIDTAPLAETVAAEAASIADLILIPCRPAGFDLHAIRLTANLAQRSGRPAFAVFNAGPPRKAAIYDESAGIIAGLGIQLAPVRLSERVAFKQAVGSGQTAQEIDPTGKAAEETAALWTWLKGTLKLQ
;
A
#
# COMPACT_ATOMS: atom_id res chain seq x y z
N MET A 1 -0.42 13.65 -11.51
CA MET A 1 -0.04 12.38 -10.83
C MET A 1 -0.44 12.48 -9.36
N LYS A 2 -1.01 11.43 -8.79
CA LYS A 2 -1.30 11.29 -7.36
C LYS A 2 -0.29 10.37 -6.69
N THR A 3 -0.05 10.56 -5.40
CA THR A 3 0.96 9.82 -4.65
C THR A 3 0.34 9.22 -3.38
N ILE A 4 0.51 7.90 -3.19
CA ILE A 4 0.14 7.18 -1.97
C ILE A 4 1.41 6.78 -1.24
N ALA A 5 1.54 7.08 0.06
CA ALA A 5 2.60 6.51 0.89
C ALA A 5 2.03 5.39 1.77
N ILE A 6 2.66 4.23 1.75
CA ILE A 6 2.29 3.11 2.62
C ILE A 6 3.27 3.06 3.79
N LEU A 7 2.78 3.39 4.97
CA LEU A 7 3.59 3.54 6.18
C LEU A 7 3.22 2.50 7.23
N SER A 8 4.22 1.84 7.78
CA SER A 8 4.07 1.04 9.00
C SER A 8 5.43 0.80 9.62
N GLN A 9 5.56 1.07 10.89
CA GLN A 9 6.79 0.78 11.64
C GLN A 9 6.94 -0.71 11.96
N LYS A 10 5.86 -1.50 11.78
CA LYS A 10 5.90 -2.94 12.00
C LYS A 10 6.37 -3.67 10.74
N GLY A 11 7.38 -4.54 10.89
CA GLY A 11 7.74 -5.52 9.87
C GLY A 11 6.61 -6.53 9.66
N GLY A 12 6.39 -6.96 8.41
CA GLY A 12 5.35 -7.94 8.09
C GLY A 12 3.90 -7.43 8.16
N ALA A 13 3.69 -6.10 8.23
CA ALA A 13 2.35 -5.51 8.14
C ALA A 13 1.74 -5.60 6.73
N GLY A 14 2.53 -5.99 5.72
CA GLY A 14 2.10 -6.17 4.34
C GLY A 14 2.17 -4.90 3.49
N LYS A 15 3.10 -3.99 3.78
CA LYS A 15 3.29 -2.75 3.00
C LYS A 15 3.54 -3.04 1.52
N THR A 16 4.57 -3.84 1.22
CA THR A 16 4.90 -4.21 -0.16
C THR A 16 3.77 -4.97 -0.84
N THR A 17 3.13 -5.92 -0.13
CA THR A 17 1.96 -6.63 -0.67
C THR A 17 0.86 -5.65 -1.07
N LEU A 18 0.58 -4.66 -0.22
CA LEU A 18 -0.42 -3.63 -0.49
C LEU A 18 0.01 -2.74 -1.66
N ALA A 19 1.29 -2.36 -1.74
CA ALA A 19 1.84 -1.52 -2.81
C ALA A 19 1.67 -2.17 -4.18
N VAL A 20 2.10 -3.44 -4.32
CA VAL A 20 2.02 -4.16 -5.61
C VAL A 20 0.57 -4.38 -6.03
N HIS A 21 -0.33 -4.71 -5.09
CA HIS A 21 -1.74 -4.92 -5.41
C HIS A 21 -2.47 -3.63 -5.81
N ILE A 22 -2.19 -2.49 -5.14
CA ILE A 22 -2.76 -1.19 -5.50
C ILE A 22 -2.26 -0.72 -6.86
N ALA A 23 -0.95 -0.79 -7.10
CA ALA A 23 -0.36 -0.35 -8.35
C ALA A 23 -0.83 -1.20 -9.54
N THR A 24 -0.92 -2.54 -9.36
CA THR A 24 -1.46 -3.43 -10.38
C THR A 24 -2.96 -3.18 -10.61
N ALA A 25 -3.75 -2.95 -9.55
CA ALA A 25 -5.17 -2.60 -9.70
C ALA A 25 -5.36 -1.31 -10.51
N ALA A 26 -4.53 -0.31 -10.28
CA ALA A 26 -4.52 0.92 -11.06
C ALA A 26 -4.16 0.65 -12.53
N HIS A 27 -3.11 -0.13 -12.77
CA HIS A 27 -2.67 -0.51 -14.12
C HIS A 27 -3.77 -1.27 -14.87
N LEU A 28 -4.38 -2.28 -14.27
CA LEU A 28 -5.50 -3.03 -14.86
C LEU A 28 -6.73 -2.17 -15.14
N ALA A 29 -6.89 -1.07 -14.40
CA ALA A 29 -7.94 -0.08 -14.63
C ALA A 29 -7.55 1.01 -15.66
N GLY A 30 -6.41 0.86 -16.35
CA GLY A 30 -5.95 1.76 -17.41
C GLY A 30 -5.17 2.99 -16.93
N TYR A 31 -4.74 3.03 -15.66
CA TYR A 31 -3.93 4.11 -15.12
C TYR A 31 -2.43 3.76 -15.19
N ALA A 32 -1.62 4.65 -15.73
CA ALA A 32 -0.17 4.51 -15.64
C ALA A 32 0.26 4.64 -14.17
N ALA A 33 0.68 3.53 -13.57
CA ALA A 33 1.06 3.44 -12.16
C ALA A 33 2.51 3.01 -12.01
N ALA A 34 3.18 3.51 -10.96
CA ALA A 34 4.52 3.11 -10.60
C ALA A 34 4.63 2.88 -9.09
N ILE A 35 5.58 2.03 -8.69
CA ILE A 35 5.96 1.80 -7.30
C ILE A 35 7.35 2.39 -7.07
N LEU A 36 7.51 3.13 -5.96
CA LEU A 36 8.80 3.59 -5.49
C LEU A 36 9.19 2.75 -4.28
N ASP A 37 10.18 1.87 -4.45
CA ASP A 37 10.70 1.02 -3.37
C ASP A 37 11.72 1.81 -2.57
N MET A 38 11.38 2.17 -1.34
CA MET A 38 12.25 2.84 -0.38
C MET A 38 12.71 1.89 0.74
N ASP A 39 12.41 0.60 0.63
CA ASP A 39 12.94 -0.42 1.54
C ASP A 39 14.27 -0.95 1.00
N GLN A 40 15.32 -0.91 1.83
CA GLN A 40 16.63 -1.45 1.45
C GLN A 40 16.61 -2.96 1.20
N GLN A 41 15.56 -3.67 1.65
CA GLN A 41 15.38 -5.09 1.32
C GLN A 41 15.01 -5.30 -0.15
N GLY A 42 14.55 -4.27 -0.87
CA GLY A 42 14.25 -4.33 -2.29
C GLY A 42 13.15 -5.34 -2.65
N THR A 43 12.16 -5.51 -1.76
CA THR A 43 11.14 -6.55 -1.95
C THR A 43 10.23 -6.24 -3.14
N ALA A 44 9.88 -4.97 -3.38
CA ALA A 44 9.10 -4.58 -4.55
C ALA A 44 9.94 -4.69 -5.84
N GLU A 45 11.23 -4.37 -5.78
CA GLU A 45 12.15 -4.57 -6.92
C GLU A 45 12.29 -6.07 -7.26
N ALA A 46 12.45 -6.94 -6.25
CA ALA A 46 12.51 -8.37 -6.46
C ALA A 46 11.21 -8.91 -7.11
N TRP A 47 10.05 -8.42 -6.63
CA TRP A 47 8.75 -8.75 -7.23
C TRP A 47 8.68 -8.34 -8.71
N SER A 48 9.16 -7.15 -9.08
CA SER A 48 9.22 -6.71 -10.48
C SER A 48 10.08 -7.64 -11.34
N GLY A 49 11.25 -8.05 -10.84
CA GLY A 49 12.11 -9.01 -11.54
C GLY A 49 11.49 -10.41 -11.72
N TRP A 50 10.66 -10.85 -10.77
CA TRP A 50 9.87 -12.08 -10.93
C TRP A 50 8.74 -11.89 -11.95
N ARG A 51 8.08 -10.72 -11.92
CA ARG A 51 6.99 -10.35 -12.81
C ARG A 51 7.41 -10.40 -14.28
N GLU A 52 8.52 -9.77 -14.63
CA GLU A 52 9.07 -9.78 -15.98
C GLU A 52 9.29 -11.21 -16.50
N LYS A 53 9.76 -12.13 -15.65
CA LYS A 53 10.00 -13.53 -15.99
C LYS A 53 8.74 -14.37 -16.13
N THR A 54 7.68 -14.03 -15.38
CA THR A 54 6.47 -14.85 -15.28
C THR A 54 5.39 -14.41 -16.24
N THR A 55 5.23 -13.09 -16.42
CA THR A 55 4.11 -12.52 -17.17
C THR A 55 4.52 -11.84 -18.48
N ASP A 56 5.81 -11.71 -18.74
CA ASP A 56 6.36 -10.91 -19.85
C ASP A 56 5.88 -9.45 -19.84
N GLN A 57 5.54 -8.95 -18.65
CA GLN A 57 5.05 -7.58 -18.42
C GLN A 57 5.93 -6.88 -17.40
N ALA A 58 6.28 -5.61 -17.68
CA ALA A 58 7.05 -4.78 -16.78
C ALA A 58 6.16 -3.87 -15.89
N ASP A 59 4.90 -3.65 -16.27
CA ASP A 59 3.99 -2.75 -15.54
C ASP A 59 3.18 -3.49 -14.45
N PRO A 60 2.95 -2.81 -13.32
CA PRO A 60 3.42 -1.47 -12.95
C PRO A 60 4.93 -1.44 -12.72
N ALA A 61 5.60 -0.42 -13.26
CA ALA A 61 7.05 -0.26 -13.13
C ALA A 61 7.45 0.00 -11.67
N VAL A 62 8.58 -0.59 -11.24
CA VAL A 62 9.14 -0.42 -9.91
C VAL A 62 10.48 0.31 -10.00
N PHE A 63 10.67 1.33 -9.18
CA PHE A 63 11.88 2.12 -9.13
C PHE A 63 12.44 2.17 -7.71
N PRO A 64 13.73 1.89 -7.51
CA PRO A 64 14.37 2.15 -6.23
C PRO A 64 14.38 3.66 -5.97
N ALA A 65 14.05 4.05 -4.75
CA ALA A 65 14.09 5.43 -4.34
C ALA A 65 14.70 5.60 -2.94
N LYS A 66 15.38 6.73 -2.75
CA LYS A 66 15.94 7.14 -1.46
C LYS A 66 15.48 8.56 -1.17
N VAL A 67 15.51 8.98 0.11
CA VAL A 67 15.11 10.32 0.51
C VAL A 67 15.70 11.42 -0.41
N PRO A 68 17.00 11.47 -0.72
CA PRO A 68 17.55 12.53 -1.57
C PRO A 68 17.06 12.49 -3.04
N THR A 69 16.59 11.36 -3.53
CA THR A 69 16.19 11.18 -4.94
C THR A 69 14.68 11.13 -5.15
N LEU A 70 13.89 11.02 -4.08
CA LEU A 70 12.46 10.78 -4.14
C LEU A 70 11.71 11.82 -4.99
N ASN A 71 11.92 13.11 -4.72
CA ASN A 71 11.28 14.19 -5.47
C ASN A 71 11.69 14.19 -6.95
N THR A 72 12.95 13.85 -7.26
CA THR A 72 13.43 13.77 -8.65
C THR A 72 12.76 12.62 -9.40
N VAL A 73 12.61 11.45 -8.76
CA VAL A 73 11.93 10.30 -9.36
C VAL A 73 10.44 10.62 -9.59
N LEU A 74 9.75 11.18 -8.61
CA LEU A 74 8.35 11.59 -8.75
C LEU A 74 8.15 12.61 -9.88
N ALA A 75 9.03 13.60 -10.00
CA ALA A 75 8.95 14.58 -11.08
C ALA A 75 9.14 13.94 -12.47
N ARG A 76 10.05 12.96 -12.60
CA ARG A 76 10.25 12.20 -13.84
C ARG A 76 9.01 11.36 -14.19
N LEU A 77 8.42 10.64 -13.23
CA LEU A 77 7.21 9.87 -13.41
C LEU A 77 6.03 10.76 -13.85
N SER A 78 5.88 11.90 -13.21
CA SER A 78 4.82 12.87 -13.58
C SER A 78 4.99 13.37 -15.01
N LYS A 79 6.22 13.69 -15.43
CA LYS A 79 6.52 14.10 -16.83
C LYS A 79 6.31 12.97 -17.83
N ALA A 80 6.51 11.72 -17.42
CA ALA A 80 6.25 10.53 -18.24
C ALA A 80 4.76 10.18 -18.33
N GLY A 81 3.88 10.94 -17.69
CA GLY A 81 2.43 10.72 -17.75
C GLY A 81 1.89 9.73 -16.72
N ALA A 82 2.66 9.37 -15.68
CA ALA A 82 2.14 8.52 -14.62
C ALA A 82 0.94 9.19 -13.92
N ALA A 83 -0.11 8.43 -13.70
CA ALA A 83 -1.29 8.86 -12.97
C ALA A 83 -1.18 8.62 -11.46
N LEU A 84 -0.47 7.56 -11.08
CA LEU A 84 -0.31 7.11 -9.68
C LEU A 84 1.14 6.72 -9.38
N ALA A 85 1.65 7.18 -8.24
CA ALA A 85 2.88 6.67 -7.62
C ALA A 85 2.54 6.08 -6.25
N VAL A 86 2.96 4.85 -5.98
CA VAL A 86 2.82 4.19 -4.68
C VAL A 86 4.20 4.07 -4.05
N ILE A 87 4.39 4.69 -2.89
CA ILE A 87 5.66 4.65 -2.15
C ILE A 87 5.58 3.52 -1.12
N ASP A 88 6.38 2.49 -1.32
CA ASP A 88 6.61 1.42 -0.34
C ASP A 88 7.79 1.77 0.56
N THR A 89 7.57 1.80 1.88
CA THR A 89 8.57 2.25 2.84
C THR A 89 9.13 1.11 3.68
N ALA A 90 10.39 1.26 4.13
CA ALA A 90 11.00 0.34 5.09
C ALA A 90 10.28 0.40 6.46
N PRO A 91 10.24 -0.71 7.22
CA PRO A 91 9.83 -0.67 8.62
C PRO A 91 10.87 0.10 9.46
N LEU A 92 10.46 0.73 10.55
CA LEU A 92 11.33 1.42 11.52
C LEU A 92 12.22 2.55 10.95
N ALA A 93 12.06 2.93 9.70
CA ALA A 93 12.82 4.01 9.06
C ALA A 93 12.07 5.34 9.20
N GLU A 94 12.14 5.98 10.36
CA GLU A 94 11.36 7.18 10.68
C GLU A 94 11.59 8.32 9.69
N THR A 95 12.84 8.58 9.29
CA THR A 95 13.18 9.62 8.31
C THR A 95 12.57 9.34 6.94
N VAL A 96 12.63 8.08 6.47
CA VAL A 96 12.03 7.67 5.19
C VAL A 96 10.51 7.82 5.24
N ALA A 97 9.89 7.36 6.33
CA ALA A 97 8.45 7.45 6.52
C ALA A 97 7.98 8.91 6.62
N ALA A 98 8.73 9.79 7.30
CA ALA A 98 8.41 11.21 7.40
C ALA A 98 8.49 11.91 6.05
N GLU A 99 9.52 11.64 5.25
CA GLU A 99 9.65 12.20 3.90
C GLU A 99 8.53 11.72 2.99
N ALA A 100 8.27 10.41 2.96
CA ALA A 100 7.16 9.85 2.17
C ALA A 100 5.80 10.44 2.59
N ALA A 101 5.57 10.61 3.91
CA ALA A 101 4.35 11.22 4.43
C ALA A 101 4.19 12.67 3.97
N SER A 102 5.28 13.46 3.95
CA SER A 102 5.23 14.89 3.65
C SER A 102 4.77 15.19 2.22
N ILE A 103 5.09 14.30 1.28
CA ILE A 103 4.82 14.48 -0.16
C ILE A 103 3.62 13.69 -0.66
N ALA A 104 3.08 12.77 0.13
CA ALA A 104 1.93 11.98 -0.26
C ALA A 104 0.64 12.82 -0.37
N ASP A 105 -0.21 12.49 -1.34
CA ASP A 105 -1.59 12.99 -1.38
C ASP A 105 -2.48 12.22 -0.39
N LEU A 106 -2.09 10.97 -0.07
CA LEU A 106 -2.79 10.09 0.85
C LEU A 106 -1.82 9.10 1.50
N ILE A 107 -2.00 8.86 2.79
CA ILE A 107 -1.24 7.90 3.57
C ILE A 107 -2.12 6.68 3.86
N LEU A 108 -1.60 5.48 3.59
CA LEU A 108 -2.19 4.22 4.03
C LEU A 108 -1.35 3.57 5.12
N ILE A 109 -2.02 3.10 6.16
CA ILE A 109 -1.39 2.44 7.30
C ILE A 109 -1.94 1.02 7.40
N PRO A 110 -1.30 0.01 6.78
CA PRO A 110 -1.75 -1.36 6.92
C PRO A 110 -1.56 -1.84 8.36
N CYS A 111 -2.60 -2.45 8.91
CA CYS A 111 -2.58 -3.04 10.24
C CYS A 111 -3.41 -4.31 10.31
N ARG A 112 -2.98 -5.27 11.12
CA ARG A 112 -3.81 -6.42 11.45
C ARG A 112 -4.78 -6.04 12.57
N PRO A 113 -6.01 -6.58 12.56
CA PRO A 113 -6.93 -6.41 13.67
C PRO A 113 -6.52 -7.29 14.85
N ALA A 114 -5.41 -6.96 15.51
CA ALA A 114 -4.84 -7.69 16.63
C ALA A 114 -4.18 -6.70 17.61
N GLY A 115 -4.37 -6.88 18.90
CA GLY A 115 -3.98 -5.91 19.93
C GLY A 115 -2.53 -5.45 19.87
N PHE A 116 -1.57 -6.35 19.67
CA PHE A 116 -0.15 -5.98 19.56
C PHE A 116 0.17 -5.17 18.28
N ASP A 117 -0.55 -5.43 17.19
CA ASP A 117 -0.37 -4.69 15.94
C ASP A 117 -0.93 -3.26 16.07
N LEU A 118 -2.05 -3.13 16.78
CA LEU A 118 -2.68 -1.83 17.07
C LEU A 118 -1.83 -0.96 18.00
N HIS A 119 -1.08 -1.58 18.91
CA HIS A 119 -0.12 -0.82 19.72
C HIS A 119 1.00 -0.21 18.89
N ALA A 120 1.53 -0.98 17.94
CA ALA A 120 2.59 -0.52 17.03
C ALA A 120 2.13 0.58 16.05
N ILE A 121 0.83 0.68 15.77
CA ILE A 121 0.29 1.70 14.85
C ILE A 121 0.39 3.13 15.43
N ARG A 122 0.46 3.29 16.75
CA ARG A 122 0.49 4.61 17.42
C ARG A 122 1.59 5.52 16.87
N LEU A 123 2.80 4.99 16.72
CA LEU A 123 3.94 5.78 16.20
C LEU A 123 3.71 6.20 14.75
N THR A 124 3.19 5.29 13.92
CA THR A 124 2.83 5.60 12.54
C THR A 124 1.69 6.62 12.47
N ALA A 125 0.68 6.49 13.33
CA ALA A 125 -0.43 7.43 13.43
C ALA A 125 0.05 8.85 13.79
N ASN A 126 0.91 8.97 14.78
CA ASN A 126 1.50 10.25 15.16
C ASN A 126 2.31 10.90 14.03
N LEU A 127 3.06 10.10 13.30
CA LEU A 127 3.81 10.57 12.12
C LEU A 127 2.88 11.06 11.02
N ALA A 128 1.85 10.29 10.71
CA ALA A 128 0.85 10.65 9.71
C ALA A 128 0.11 11.94 10.08
N GLN A 129 -0.31 12.10 11.34
CA GLN A 129 -0.95 13.32 11.82
C GLN A 129 -0.04 14.54 11.70
N ARG A 130 1.23 14.42 12.07
CA ARG A 130 2.21 15.52 11.95
C ARG A 130 2.44 15.96 10.50
N SER A 131 2.25 15.06 9.53
CA SER A 131 2.37 15.42 8.11
C SER A 131 1.23 16.31 7.60
N GLY A 132 0.10 16.36 8.30
CA GLY A 132 -1.11 17.08 7.88
C GLY A 132 -1.80 16.48 6.66
N ARG A 133 -1.39 15.28 6.21
CA ARG A 133 -1.96 14.61 5.04
C ARG A 133 -3.12 13.69 5.40
N PRO A 134 -4.10 13.51 4.51
CA PRO A 134 -5.14 12.51 4.71
C PRO A 134 -4.52 11.14 4.98
N ALA A 135 -4.88 10.52 6.10
CA ALA A 135 -4.32 9.23 6.51
C ALA A 135 -5.42 8.26 6.92
N PHE A 136 -5.32 7.03 6.43
CA PHE A 136 -6.28 5.97 6.69
C PHE A 136 -5.58 4.69 7.12
N ALA A 137 -6.05 4.09 8.18
CA ALA A 137 -5.70 2.72 8.51
C ALA A 137 -6.45 1.76 7.58
N VAL A 138 -5.79 0.71 7.13
CA VAL A 138 -6.40 -0.36 6.32
C VAL A 138 -6.20 -1.68 7.06
N PHE A 139 -7.28 -2.36 7.39
CA PHE A 139 -7.16 -3.71 7.91
C PHE A 139 -6.59 -4.64 6.84
N ASN A 140 -5.46 -5.25 7.16
CA ASN A 140 -4.74 -6.14 6.27
C ASN A 140 -4.43 -7.47 6.99
N ALA A 141 -4.55 -8.57 6.25
CA ALA A 141 -4.31 -9.92 6.76
C ALA A 141 -5.08 -10.26 8.05
N GLY A 142 -6.30 -9.76 8.16
CA GLY A 142 -7.21 -10.10 9.25
C GLY A 142 -8.08 -11.33 8.95
N PRO A 143 -8.71 -11.94 9.97
CA PRO A 143 -9.55 -13.13 9.80
C PRO A 143 -10.79 -12.82 8.96
N PRO A 144 -11.17 -13.67 7.97
CA PRO A 144 -12.28 -13.36 7.06
C PRO A 144 -13.66 -13.24 7.72
N ARG A 145 -13.88 -13.86 8.89
CA ARG A 145 -15.21 -14.05 9.49
C ARG A 145 -15.38 -13.59 10.94
N LYS A 146 -14.44 -12.87 11.53
CA LYS A 146 -14.54 -12.44 12.95
C LYS A 146 -14.90 -10.95 13.06
N ALA A 147 -16.19 -10.61 13.01
CA ALA A 147 -16.65 -9.22 13.07
C ALA A 147 -16.19 -8.50 14.36
N ALA A 148 -16.33 -9.11 15.52
CA ALA A 148 -16.02 -8.48 16.81
C ALA A 148 -14.59 -7.95 16.93
N ILE A 149 -13.58 -8.65 16.37
CA ILE A 149 -12.19 -8.18 16.41
C ILE A 149 -11.98 -6.90 15.58
N TYR A 150 -12.75 -6.74 14.50
CA TYR A 150 -12.69 -5.53 13.68
C TYR A 150 -13.35 -4.34 14.37
N ASP A 151 -14.47 -4.55 15.07
CA ASP A 151 -15.18 -3.48 15.80
C ASP A 151 -14.33 -2.96 16.95
N GLU A 152 -13.71 -3.86 17.74
CA GLU A 152 -12.78 -3.50 18.81
C GLU A 152 -11.56 -2.74 18.23
N SER A 153 -10.97 -3.27 17.16
CA SER A 153 -9.81 -2.66 16.50
C SER A 153 -10.14 -1.29 15.91
N ALA A 154 -11.32 -1.12 15.34
CA ALA A 154 -11.78 0.15 14.79
C ALA A 154 -11.90 1.22 15.91
N GLY A 155 -12.40 0.85 17.08
CA GLY A 155 -12.45 1.74 18.25
C GLY A 155 -11.05 2.22 18.68
N ILE A 156 -10.05 1.34 18.68
CA ILE A 156 -8.67 1.70 19.01
C ILE A 156 -8.09 2.66 17.96
N ILE A 157 -8.29 2.39 16.67
CA ILE A 157 -7.82 3.25 15.57
C ILE A 157 -8.45 4.63 15.64
N ALA A 158 -9.77 4.70 15.89
CA ALA A 158 -10.48 5.96 16.08
C ALA A 158 -9.93 6.75 17.28
N GLY A 159 -9.61 6.08 18.39
CA GLY A 159 -8.96 6.68 19.56
C GLY A 159 -7.55 7.25 19.27
N LEU A 160 -6.90 6.80 18.20
CA LEU A 160 -5.64 7.37 17.71
C LEU A 160 -5.86 8.55 16.74
N GLY A 161 -7.09 8.96 16.48
CA GLY A 161 -7.42 10.05 15.56
C GLY A 161 -7.12 9.73 14.07
N ILE A 162 -7.05 8.46 13.70
CA ILE A 162 -6.88 8.01 12.31
C ILE A 162 -8.21 7.45 11.79
N GLN A 163 -8.55 7.80 10.57
CA GLN A 163 -9.71 7.25 9.90
C GLN A 163 -9.44 5.81 9.44
N LEU A 164 -10.48 5.00 9.44
CA LEU A 164 -10.41 3.65 8.92
C LEU A 164 -10.92 3.64 7.46
N ALA A 165 -10.18 3.00 6.56
CA ALA A 165 -10.65 2.73 5.22
C ALA A 165 -11.91 1.83 5.27
N PRO A 166 -12.92 2.06 4.42
CA PRO A 166 -14.16 1.27 4.45
C PRO A 166 -13.99 -0.15 3.89
N VAL A 167 -12.77 -0.48 3.49
CA VAL A 167 -12.41 -1.77 2.88
C VAL A 167 -11.32 -2.43 3.71
N ARG A 168 -11.37 -3.75 3.78
CA ARG A 168 -10.35 -4.59 4.44
C ARG A 168 -9.83 -5.66 3.50
N LEU A 169 -8.57 -6.05 3.68
CA LEU A 169 -7.95 -7.19 3.03
C LEU A 169 -7.82 -8.33 4.05
N SER A 170 -8.49 -9.43 3.80
CA SER A 170 -8.46 -10.60 4.68
C SER A 170 -7.16 -11.38 4.52
N GLU A 171 -6.78 -12.18 5.53
CA GLU A 171 -5.69 -13.12 5.36
C GLU A 171 -6.10 -14.22 4.36
N ARG A 172 -5.45 -14.22 3.21
CA ARG A 172 -5.68 -15.18 2.13
C ARG A 172 -4.36 -15.69 1.58
N VAL A 173 -4.33 -16.98 1.31
CA VAL A 173 -3.18 -17.62 0.67
C VAL A 173 -2.87 -17.01 -0.69
N ALA A 174 -3.93 -16.60 -1.43
CA ALA A 174 -3.81 -15.96 -2.74
C ALA A 174 -2.88 -14.73 -2.75
N PHE A 175 -2.92 -13.89 -1.71
CA PHE A 175 -2.02 -12.73 -1.63
C PHE A 175 -0.54 -13.15 -1.53
N LYS A 176 -0.24 -14.20 -0.75
CA LYS A 176 1.15 -14.66 -0.57
C LYS A 176 1.67 -15.38 -1.81
N GLN A 177 0.85 -16.25 -2.41
CA GLN A 177 1.22 -16.99 -3.63
C GLN A 177 1.44 -16.05 -4.80
N ALA A 178 0.56 -15.09 -5.01
CA ALA A 178 0.65 -14.14 -6.11
C ALA A 178 1.94 -13.33 -6.06
N VAL A 179 2.28 -12.75 -4.92
CA VAL A 179 3.50 -11.94 -4.77
C VAL A 179 4.76 -12.77 -5.04
N GLY A 180 4.79 -14.02 -4.57
CA GLY A 180 5.93 -14.94 -4.80
C GLY A 180 6.16 -15.31 -6.26
N SER A 181 5.15 -15.15 -7.13
CA SER A 181 5.25 -15.38 -8.58
C SER A 181 5.37 -14.09 -9.41
N GLY A 182 5.57 -12.94 -8.77
CA GLY A 182 5.60 -11.64 -9.48
C GLY A 182 4.24 -11.18 -10.00
N GLN A 183 3.16 -11.78 -9.50
CA GLN A 183 1.79 -11.46 -9.87
C GLN A 183 1.03 -10.86 -8.67
N THR A 184 -0.23 -10.51 -8.89
CA THR A 184 -1.17 -10.13 -7.85
C THR A 184 -2.36 -11.08 -7.84
N ALA A 185 -3.11 -11.06 -6.75
CA ALA A 185 -4.27 -11.93 -6.61
C ALA A 185 -5.33 -11.70 -7.71
N GLN A 186 -5.44 -10.46 -8.22
CA GLN A 186 -6.37 -10.12 -9.30
C GLN A 186 -5.98 -10.75 -10.64
N GLU A 187 -4.69 -10.98 -10.86
CA GLU A 187 -4.17 -11.58 -12.09
C GLU A 187 -4.28 -13.10 -12.08
N ILE A 188 -4.06 -13.72 -10.89
CA ILE A 188 -4.13 -15.18 -10.76
C ILE A 188 -5.58 -15.68 -10.73
N ASP A 189 -6.45 -15.00 -9.96
CA ASP A 189 -7.86 -15.35 -9.82
C ASP A 189 -8.71 -14.08 -9.81
N PRO A 190 -9.08 -13.56 -11.00
CA PRO A 190 -9.83 -12.30 -11.13
C PRO A 190 -11.21 -12.33 -10.46
N THR A 191 -11.78 -13.51 -10.24
CA THR A 191 -13.10 -13.71 -9.61
C THR A 191 -13.01 -14.10 -8.14
N GLY A 192 -11.81 -14.26 -7.64
CA GLY A 192 -11.54 -14.68 -6.27
C GLY A 192 -11.78 -13.56 -5.24
N LYS A 193 -11.98 -13.95 -3.99
CA LYS A 193 -12.24 -13.02 -2.90
C LYS A 193 -11.10 -12.01 -2.65
N ALA A 194 -9.85 -12.40 -2.92
CA ALA A 194 -8.72 -11.49 -2.82
C ALA A 194 -8.76 -10.41 -3.91
N ALA A 195 -9.16 -10.78 -5.12
CA ALA A 195 -9.36 -9.84 -6.23
C ALA A 195 -10.51 -8.88 -5.94
N GLU A 196 -11.65 -9.39 -5.44
CA GLU A 196 -12.80 -8.56 -5.03
C GLU A 196 -12.39 -7.51 -3.96
N GLU A 197 -11.66 -7.93 -2.92
CA GLU A 197 -11.19 -7.04 -1.85
C GLU A 197 -10.24 -5.97 -2.39
N THR A 198 -9.33 -6.34 -3.28
CA THR A 198 -8.39 -5.39 -3.90
C THR A 198 -9.10 -4.42 -4.84
N ALA A 199 -10.05 -4.89 -5.64
CA ALA A 199 -10.86 -4.04 -6.52
C ALA A 199 -11.70 -3.03 -5.73
N ALA A 200 -12.28 -3.45 -4.60
CA ALA A 200 -12.99 -2.55 -3.71
C ALA A 200 -12.05 -1.49 -3.10
N LEU A 201 -10.85 -1.89 -2.68
CA LEU A 201 -9.83 -0.95 -2.17
C LEU A 201 -9.44 0.06 -3.25
N TRP A 202 -9.18 -0.39 -4.47
CA TRP A 202 -8.83 0.48 -5.59
C TRP A 202 -9.96 1.47 -5.91
N THR A 203 -11.21 1.00 -5.96
CA THR A 203 -12.39 1.85 -6.22
C THR A 203 -12.49 2.97 -5.19
N TRP A 204 -12.32 2.65 -3.92
CA TRP A 204 -12.33 3.63 -2.85
C TRP A 204 -11.15 4.61 -2.96
N LEU A 205 -9.93 4.12 -3.22
CA LEU A 205 -8.73 4.96 -3.39
C LEU A 205 -8.87 5.91 -4.56
N LYS A 206 -9.34 5.42 -5.72
CA LYS A 206 -9.60 6.24 -6.90
C LYS A 206 -10.54 7.41 -6.58
N GLY A 207 -11.64 7.14 -5.88
CA GLY A 207 -12.59 8.17 -5.46
C GLY A 207 -11.99 9.18 -4.47
N THR A 208 -11.25 8.69 -3.48
CA THR A 208 -10.62 9.52 -2.43
C THR A 208 -9.54 10.44 -3.02
N LEU A 209 -8.74 9.94 -3.95
CA LEU A 209 -7.69 10.69 -4.65
C LEU A 209 -8.23 11.58 -5.79
N LYS A 210 -9.50 11.41 -6.16
CA LYS A 210 -10.14 12.10 -7.30
C LYS A 210 -9.35 11.87 -8.60
N LEU A 211 -8.92 10.62 -8.83
CA LEU A 211 -8.31 10.20 -10.08
C LEU A 211 -9.37 10.17 -11.19
N GLN A 212 -9.10 10.89 -12.26
CA GLN A 212 -9.96 10.98 -13.45
C GLN A 212 -9.52 9.99 -14.50
#